data_5f6282861c5b929a61e59b49444fa331
#
_entry.id   5f6282861c5b929a61e59b49444fa331
#
_cell.length_a   1.000
_cell.length_b   1.000
_cell.length_c   1.000
_cell.angle_alpha   90.00
_cell.angle_beta   90.00
_cell.angle_gamma   90.00
#
_symmetry.space_group_name_H-M   'P 1'
#
loop_
_entity.id
_entity.type
_entity.pdbx_description
1 polymer ?
#
loop_
_entity_poly.entity_id
_entity_poly.type
_entity_poly.pdbx_seq_one_letter_code
_entity_poly.pdbx_strand_id
1 'polypeptide(L)'
;MAWRQAQPSRRQPAIFPSRTTLGRAVELLSHALFPGRIGAFAGDAAAEDRFVAERLDAAFTLLDEAIRAEFAYWQDVSAIDFAPERPAEILRLFAGTLSRVRALIDTDVAAIFRGDPAARSVDEILICYPGAVAILHHRLAHELDALGVPIVARIVSEIANERTGIDIHPGATIGPGFFIDHGTGVVIGETAVIGARVRLYQHVTLGARTPLADAAPGPRDRFARHPIVEDDVVIYAGSTILGRVTIGAGAVIGGNVWLLE
;
A
#
# COMPACT_ATOMS: atom_id res chain seq x y z
N MET A 1 5.17 2.67 -33.25
CA MET A 1 3.76 2.22 -33.38
C MET A 1 3.60 0.70 -33.53
N ALA A 2 4.66 -0.07 -33.72
CA ALA A 2 4.61 -1.53 -33.91
C ALA A 2 4.06 -2.33 -32.71
N TRP A 3 4.25 -1.84 -31.47
CA TRP A 3 3.74 -2.52 -30.27
C TRP A 3 2.20 -2.54 -30.17
N ARG A 4 1.49 -1.55 -30.78
CA ARG A 4 0.02 -1.55 -30.84
C ARG A 4 -0.53 -2.61 -31.77
N GLN A 5 0.24 -3.03 -32.78
CA GLN A 5 -0.18 -4.04 -33.77
C GLN A 5 0.07 -5.48 -33.27
N ALA A 6 0.93 -5.65 -32.26
CA ALA A 6 1.23 -6.97 -31.66
C ALA A 6 0.22 -7.37 -30.56
N GLN A 7 -0.71 -6.49 -30.16
CA GLN A 7 -1.77 -6.87 -29.23
C GLN A 7 -2.89 -7.56 -29.99
N PRO A 8 -3.40 -8.71 -29.52
CA PRO A 8 -4.61 -9.31 -30.10
C PRO A 8 -5.70 -8.23 -30.14
N SER A 9 -6.46 -8.19 -31.24
CA SER A 9 -7.54 -7.21 -31.44
C SER A 9 -8.50 -7.28 -30.25
N ARG A 10 -8.43 -6.29 -29.36
CA ARG A 10 -9.36 -6.19 -28.25
C ARG A 10 -10.76 -6.03 -28.82
N ARG A 11 -11.68 -6.88 -28.43
CA ARG A 11 -13.08 -6.85 -28.87
C ARG A 11 -13.79 -5.57 -28.43
N GLN A 12 -13.31 -4.94 -27.34
CA GLN A 12 -13.78 -3.64 -26.84
C GLN A 12 -12.59 -2.86 -26.23
N PRO A 13 -12.63 -1.50 -26.20
CA PRO A 13 -11.63 -0.74 -25.48
C PRO A 13 -11.67 -1.11 -24.00
N ALA A 14 -10.55 -1.61 -23.46
CA ALA A 14 -10.44 -1.93 -22.03
C ALA A 14 -10.59 -0.65 -21.22
N ILE A 15 -11.54 -0.63 -20.30
CA ILE A 15 -11.67 0.40 -19.29
C ILE A 15 -10.80 -0.04 -18.13
N PHE A 16 -9.74 0.72 -17.84
CA PHE A 16 -8.89 0.48 -16.69
C PHE A 16 -9.40 1.22 -15.46
N PRO A 17 -9.09 0.74 -14.24
CA PRO A 17 -9.33 1.50 -13.04
C PRO A 17 -8.68 2.89 -13.13
N SER A 18 -9.44 3.94 -12.83
CA SER A 18 -8.97 5.32 -12.93
C SER A 18 -8.14 5.70 -11.67
N ARG A 19 -6.93 6.27 -11.88
CA ARG A 19 -6.13 6.85 -10.78
C ARG A 19 -6.89 7.93 -10.01
N THR A 20 -7.62 8.78 -10.72
CA THR A 20 -8.43 9.86 -10.10
C THR A 20 -9.55 9.28 -9.24
N THR A 21 -10.28 8.29 -9.76
CA THR A 21 -11.34 7.60 -9.01
C THR A 21 -10.79 6.92 -7.75
N LEU A 22 -9.68 6.19 -7.89
CA LEU A 22 -9.04 5.52 -6.75
C LEU A 22 -8.44 6.49 -5.75
N GLY A 23 -7.85 7.61 -6.20
CA GLY A 23 -7.39 8.67 -5.31
C GLY A 23 -8.52 9.24 -4.47
N ARG A 24 -9.70 9.46 -5.08
CA ARG A 24 -10.89 9.91 -4.35
C ARG A 24 -11.42 8.84 -3.38
N ALA A 25 -11.41 7.57 -3.78
CA ALA A 25 -11.83 6.48 -2.87
C ALA A 25 -10.93 6.40 -1.63
N VAL A 26 -9.60 6.47 -1.79
CA VAL A 26 -8.66 6.48 -0.66
C VAL A 26 -8.83 7.72 0.22
N GLU A 27 -9.08 8.89 -0.36
CA GLU A 27 -9.38 10.10 0.41
C GLU A 27 -10.63 9.92 1.27
N LEU A 28 -11.72 9.38 0.72
CA LEU A 28 -12.95 9.11 1.44
C LEU A 28 -12.76 8.07 2.54
N LEU A 29 -12.00 7.00 2.29
CA LEU A 29 -11.62 6.01 3.30
C LEU A 29 -10.81 6.65 4.42
N SER A 30 -9.85 7.52 4.09
CA SER A 30 -9.04 8.24 5.07
C SER A 30 -9.89 9.16 5.95
N HIS A 31 -10.89 9.83 5.36
CA HIS A 31 -11.86 10.65 6.10
C HIS A 31 -12.72 9.80 7.04
N ALA A 32 -13.16 8.62 6.61
CA ALA A 32 -13.94 7.69 7.44
C ALA A 32 -13.11 7.09 8.58
N LEU A 33 -11.85 6.76 8.32
CA LEU A 33 -10.95 6.20 9.32
C LEU A 33 -10.53 7.24 10.37
N PHE A 34 -10.44 8.52 9.99
CA PHE A 34 -9.96 9.63 10.85
C PHE A 34 -10.87 10.85 10.75
N PRO A 35 -12.15 10.73 11.20
CA PRO A 35 -13.09 11.85 11.19
C PRO A 35 -12.59 12.98 12.11
N GLY A 36 -12.76 14.23 11.67
CA GLY A 36 -12.30 15.40 12.39
C GLY A 36 -10.79 15.65 12.38
N ARG A 37 -10.01 14.78 11.71
CA ARG A 37 -8.54 14.90 11.57
C ARG A 37 -8.12 15.01 10.12
N ILE A 38 -8.21 13.94 9.34
CA ILE A 38 -7.98 13.99 7.90
C ILE A 38 -9.21 14.55 7.20
N GLY A 39 -10.40 14.06 7.56
CA GLY A 39 -11.68 14.60 7.08
C GLY A 39 -12.18 15.73 7.94
N ALA A 40 -12.51 16.88 7.32
CA ALA A 40 -13.14 17.98 8.03
C ALA A 40 -14.52 17.55 8.56
N PHE A 41 -14.64 17.39 9.86
CA PHE A 41 -15.85 17.03 10.56
C PHE A 41 -15.91 17.76 11.90
N ALA A 42 -17.09 18.27 12.24
CA ALA A 42 -17.41 18.80 13.56
C ALA A 42 -18.87 18.45 13.88
N GLY A 43 -19.11 17.78 14.99
CA GLY A 43 -20.44 17.33 15.39
C GLY A 43 -20.42 16.43 16.62
N ASP A 44 -21.57 15.93 16.98
CA ASP A 44 -21.75 14.91 18.01
C ASP A 44 -21.49 13.48 17.45
N ALA A 45 -21.53 12.49 18.32
CA ALA A 45 -21.29 11.10 17.95
C ALA A 45 -22.26 10.59 16.87
N ALA A 46 -23.55 10.98 16.92
CA ALA A 46 -24.52 10.55 15.91
C ALA A 46 -24.26 11.21 14.54
N ALA A 47 -23.74 12.43 14.53
CA ALA A 47 -23.32 13.10 13.30
C ALA A 47 -22.02 12.47 12.76
N GLU A 48 -21.10 12.04 13.65
CA GLU A 48 -19.89 11.32 13.27
C GLU A 48 -20.23 9.97 12.60
N ASP A 49 -21.13 9.18 13.18
CA ASP A 49 -21.58 7.91 12.60
C ASP A 49 -22.16 8.11 11.19
N ARG A 50 -22.99 9.14 10.99
CA ARG A 50 -23.53 9.49 9.66
C ARG A 50 -22.43 9.91 8.69
N PHE A 51 -21.51 10.76 9.12
CA PHE A 51 -20.37 11.19 8.32
C PHE A 51 -19.53 9.99 7.85
N VAL A 52 -19.19 9.07 8.76
CA VAL A 52 -18.43 7.87 8.47
C VAL A 52 -19.18 6.99 7.47
N ALA A 53 -20.46 6.73 7.71
CA ALA A 53 -21.29 5.91 6.83
C ALA A 53 -21.35 6.49 5.40
N GLU A 54 -21.58 7.79 5.25
CA GLU A 54 -21.61 8.46 3.94
C GLU A 54 -20.26 8.39 3.21
N ARG A 55 -19.14 8.51 3.92
CA ARG A 55 -17.81 8.42 3.33
C ARG A 55 -17.49 6.99 2.87
N LEU A 56 -17.85 6.00 3.67
CA LEU A 56 -17.68 4.59 3.33
C LEU A 56 -18.55 4.20 2.12
N ASP A 57 -19.82 4.59 2.09
CA ASP A 57 -20.72 4.30 0.97
C ASP A 57 -20.18 4.89 -0.34
N ALA A 58 -19.77 6.16 -0.32
CA ALA A 58 -19.17 6.81 -1.48
C ALA A 58 -17.85 6.15 -1.91
N ALA A 59 -16.99 5.77 -0.95
CA ALA A 59 -15.72 5.09 -1.25
C ALA A 59 -15.96 3.71 -1.88
N PHE A 60 -16.89 2.93 -1.34
CA PHE A 60 -17.21 1.60 -1.84
C PHE A 60 -17.87 1.64 -3.23
N THR A 61 -18.66 2.65 -3.52
CA THR A 61 -19.19 2.87 -4.89
C THR A 61 -18.05 3.03 -5.89
N LEU A 62 -17.05 3.87 -5.59
CA LEU A 62 -15.88 4.08 -6.44
C LEU A 62 -14.98 2.84 -6.54
N LEU A 63 -14.82 2.10 -5.46
CA LEU A 63 -14.06 0.85 -5.46
C LEU A 63 -14.76 -0.24 -6.26
N ASP A 64 -16.10 -0.38 -6.18
CA ASP A 64 -16.85 -1.35 -6.99
C ASP A 64 -16.62 -1.11 -8.48
N GLU A 65 -16.72 0.15 -8.92
CA GLU A 65 -16.43 0.53 -10.31
C GLU A 65 -15.00 0.12 -10.72
N ALA A 66 -14.01 0.41 -9.89
CA ALA A 66 -12.62 0.09 -10.18
C ALA A 66 -12.33 -1.42 -10.20
N ILE A 67 -12.91 -2.19 -9.28
CA ILE A 67 -12.78 -3.65 -9.21
C ILE A 67 -13.42 -4.31 -10.43
N ARG A 68 -14.62 -3.86 -10.84
CA ARG A 68 -15.27 -4.35 -12.04
C ARG A 68 -14.45 -4.06 -13.31
N ALA A 69 -13.83 -2.89 -13.39
CA ALA A 69 -12.94 -2.54 -14.51
C ALA A 69 -11.70 -3.45 -14.54
N GLU A 70 -11.11 -3.77 -13.38
CA GLU A 70 -9.99 -4.71 -13.30
C GLU A 70 -10.41 -6.13 -13.72
N PHE A 71 -11.57 -6.62 -13.28
CA PHE A 71 -12.05 -7.96 -13.65
C PHE A 71 -12.38 -8.05 -15.15
N ALA A 72 -13.01 -7.02 -15.72
CA ALA A 72 -13.24 -6.97 -17.17
C ALA A 72 -11.93 -7.04 -17.96
N TYR A 73 -10.87 -6.37 -17.47
CA TYR A 73 -9.54 -6.47 -18.07
C TYR A 73 -8.99 -7.90 -18.00
N TRP A 74 -9.08 -8.57 -16.85
CA TRP A 74 -8.57 -9.94 -16.71
C TRP A 74 -9.36 -10.96 -17.50
N GLN A 75 -10.68 -10.80 -17.64
CA GLN A 75 -11.51 -11.62 -18.53
C GLN A 75 -11.05 -11.52 -19.97
N ASP A 76 -10.74 -10.30 -20.45
CA ASP A 76 -10.29 -10.08 -21.83
C ASP A 76 -8.88 -10.65 -22.10
N VAL A 77 -7.96 -10.54 -21.12
CA VAL A 77 -6.54 -10.92 -21.27
C VAL A 77 -6.27 -12.39 -20.96
N SER A 78 -6.96 -12.96 -19.98
CA SER A 78 -6.64 -14.29 -19.45
C SER A 78 -7.75 -15.33 -19.65
N ALA A 79 -8.87 -14.94 -20.26
CA ALA A 79 -10.07 -15.77 -20.42
C ALA A 79 -10.56 -16.38 -19.08
N ILE A 80 -10.34 -15.67 -17.97
CA ILE A 80 -10.83 -16.08 -16.64
C ILE A 80 -12.21 -15.46 -16.44
N ASP A 81 -13.21 -16.30 -16.20
CA ASP A 81 -14.55 -15.82 -15.84
C ASP A 81 -14.62 -15.58 -14.33
N PHE A 82 -15.08 -14.39 -13.96
CA PHE A 82 -15.37 -14.02 -12.57
C PHE A 82 -16.87 -14.05 -12.33
N ALA A 83 -17.27 -14.59 -11.17
CA ALA A 83 -18.67 -14.53 -10.76
C ALA A 83 -19.14 -13.06 -10.65
N PRO A 84 -20.33 -12.72 -11.14
CA PRO A 84 -20.85 -11.33 -11.10
C PRO A 84 -20.89 -10.72 -9.69
N GLU A 85 -21.02 -11.57 -8.66
CA GLU A 85 -21.10 -11.19 -7.24
C GLU A 85 -19.71 -10.92 -6.63
N ARG A 86 -18.63 -11.34 -7.28
CA ARG A 86 -17.26 -11.28 -6.74
C ARG A 86 -16.82 -9.88 -6.32
N PRO A 87 -17.11 -8.79 -7.05
CA PRO A 87 -16.79 -7.43 -6.58
C PRO A 87 -17.45 -7.08 -5.25
N ALA A 88 -18.74 -7.38 -5.09
CA ALA A 88 -19.46 -7.12 -3.85
C ALA A 88 -18.93 -7.96 -2.68
N GLU A 89 -18.53 -9.20 -2.92
CA GLU A 89 -17.90 -10.06 -1.92
C GLU A 89 -16.56 -9.47 -1.45
N ILE A 90 -15.72 -9.03 -2.38
CA ILE A 90 -14.44 -8.38 -2.08
C ILE A 90 -14.66 -7.13 -1.23
N LEU A 91 -15.61 -6.27 -1.61
CA LEU A 91 -15.91 -5.06 -0.85
C LEU A 91 -16.41 -5.37 0.57
N ARG A 92 -17.25 -6.38 0.73
CA ARG A 92 -17.70 -6.83 2.05
C ARG A 92 -16.53 -7.34 2.91
N LEU A 93 -15.62 -8.12 2.33
CA LEU A 93 -14.43 -8.61 3.03
C LEU A 93 -13.49 -7.45 3.37
N PHE A 94 -13.24 -6.54 2.43
CA PHE A 94 -12.42 -5.36 2.63
C PHE A 94 -13.00 -4.45 3.73
N ALA A 95 -14.31 -4.22 3.75
CA ALA A 95 -14.97 -3.48 4.82
C ALA A 95 -14.68 -4.07 6.21
N GLY A 96 -14.68 -5.41 6.30
CA GLY A 96 -14.35 -6.13 7.54
C GLY A 96 -12.91 -5.93 8.02
N THR A 97 -12.00 -5.46 7.17
CA THR A 97 -10.59 -5.21 7.55
C THR A 97 -10.33 -3.79 8.08
N LEU A 98 -11.23 -2.84 7.83
CA LEU A 98 -10.97 -1.41 8.08
C LEU A 98 -10.68 -1.08 9.54
N SER A 99 -11.32 -1.73 10.50
CA SER A 99 -11.03 -1.52 11.92
C SER A 99 -9.62 -1.99 12.30
N ARG A 100 -9.15 -3.10 11.71
CA ARG A 100 -7.78 -3.59 11.88
C ARG A 100 -6.77 -2.66 11.20
N VAL A 101 -7.08 -2.20 10.00
CA VAL A 101 -6.24 -1.21 9.27
C VAL A 101 -6.09 0.06 10.12
N ARG A 102 -7.19 0.59 10.68
CA ARG A 102 -7.14 1.75 11.57
C ARG A 102 -6.26 1.49 12.80
N ALA A 103 -6.42 0.36 13.46
CA ALA A 103 -5.60 0.01 14.63
C ALA A 103 -4.11 -0.09 14.28
N LEU A 104 -3.73 -0.64 13.12
CA LEU A 104 -2.36 -0.68 12.65
C LEU A 104 -1.79 0.72 12.42
N ILE A 105 -2.54 1.61 11.75
CA ILE A 105 -2.11 2.99 11.53
C ILE A 105 -1.92 3.73 12.85
N ASP A 106 -2.77 3.52 13.84
CA ASP A 106 -2.61 4.12 15.17
C ASP A 106 -1.30 3.66 15.83
N THR A 107 -0.88 2.38 15.66
CA THR A 107 0.41 1.90 16.15
C THR A 107 1.60 2.53 15.41
N ASP A 108 1.47 2.74 14.09
CA ASP A 108 2.50 3.33 13.24
C ASP A 108 2.70 4.82 13.62
N VAL A 109 1.61 5.58 13.74
CA VAL A 109 1.64 6.99 14.20
C VAL A 109 2.24 7.10 15.60
N ALA A 110 1.88 6.20 16.51
CA ALA A 110 2.47 6.17 17.86
C ALA A 110 3.96 5.84 17.84
N ALA A 111 4.43 4.98 16.92
CA ALA A 111 5.85 4.68 16.78
C ALA A 111 6.63 5.90 16.25
N ILE A 112 6.07 6.61 15.26
CA ILE A 112 6.65 7.85 14.73
C ILE A 112 6.75 8.89 15.87
N PHE A 113 5.67 9.10 16.62
CA PHE A 113 5.65 10.09 17.73
C PHE A 113 6.69 9.82 18.81
N ARG A 114 6.90 8.54 19.13
CA ARG A 114 7.94 8.15 20.10
C ARG A 114 9.36 8.26 19.53
N GLY A 115 9.52 8.06 18.23
CA GLY A 115 10.82 7.95 17.58
C GLY A 115 11.36 9.26 16.99
N ASP A 116 10.50 10.28 16.76
CA ASP A 116 10.87 11.57 16.23
C ASP A 116 10.71 12.68 17.29
N PRO A 117 11.83 13.21 17.83
CA PRO A 117 11.77 14.28 18.82
C PRO A 117 11.26 15.62 18.26
N ALA A 118 11.16 15.77 16.95
CA ALA A 118 10.62 16.97 16.29
C ALA A 118 9.09 16.97 16.23
N ALA A 119 8.44 15.79 16.37
CA ALA A 119 7.00 15.66 16.31
C ALA A 119 6.32 16.28 17.53
N ARG A 120 5.38 17.20 17.30
CA ARG A 120 4.67 17.93 18.36
C ARG A 120 3.39 17.25 18.81
N SER A 121 2.76 16.50 17.92
CA SER A 121 1.53 15.76 18.21
C SER A 121 1.33 14.58 17.26
N VAL A 122 0.51 13.61 17.66
CA VAL A 122 0.07 12.52 16.79
C VAL A 122 -0.76 13.01 15.59
N ASP A 123 -1.50 14.11 15.76
CA ASP A 123 -2.31 14.71 14.70
C ASP A 123 -1.41 15.35 13.62
N GLU A 124 -0.32 16.02 14.01
CA GLU A 124 0.69 16.53 13.08
C GLU A 124 1.26 15.42 12.21
N ILE A 125 1.62 14.29 12.81
CA ILE A 125 2.16 13.13 12.09
C ILE A 125 1.15 12.61 11.07
N LEU A 126 -0.08 12.38 11.50
CA LEU A 126 -1.13 11.83 10.65
C LEU A 126 -1.43 12.71 9.42
N ILE A 127 -1.34 14.03 9.59
CA ILE A 127 -1.71 15.01 8.55
C ILE A 127 -0.53 15.40 7.67
N CYS A 128 0.69 15.49 8.24
CA CYS A 128 1.83 16.13 7.58
C CYS A 128 2.93 15.16 7.15
N TYR A 129 3.12 14.03 7.85
CA TYR A 129 4.30 13.20 7.62
C TYR A 129 4.15 12.31 6.37
N PRO A 130 5.10 12.36 5.42
CA PRO A 130 5.04 11.55 4.21
C PRO A 130 5.05 10.05 4.51
N GLY A 131 5.80 9.62 5.54
CA GLY A 131 5.79 8.22 6.00
C GLY A 131 4.42 7.75 6.46
N ALA A 132 3.67 8.57 7.22
CA ALA A 132 2.31 8.24 7.65
C ALA A 132 1.34 8.13 6.47
N VAL A 133 1.45 9.04 5.49
CA VAL A 133 0.64 8.99 4.26
C VAL A 133 0.93 7.72 3.47
N ALA A 134 2.21 7.37 3.25
CA ALA A 134 2.60 6.18 2.52
C ALA A 134 2.13 4.89 3.20
N ILE A 135 2.28 4.80 4.52
CA ILE A 135 1.86 3.63 5.31
C ILE A 135 0.34 3.47 5.28
N LEU A 136 -0.44 4.56 5.40
CA LEU A 136 -1.90 4.51 5.30
C LEU A 136 -2.35 3.92 3.95
N HIS A 137 -1.79 4.41 2.85
CA HIS A 137 -2.10 3.89 1.52
C HIS A 137 -1.68 2.42 1.39
N HIS A 138 -0.49 2.06 1.89
CA HIS A 138 -0.03 0.68 1.88
C HIS A 138 -0.96 -0.25 2.66
N ARG A 139 -1.39 0.11 3.88
CA ARG A 139 -2.30 -0.71 4.69
C ARG A 139 -3.61 -0.99 3.96
N LEU A 140 -4.18 0.00 3.25
CA LEU A 140 -5.37 -0.18 2.42
C LEU A 140 -5.09 -1.01 1.17
N ALA A 141 -4.00 -0.72 0.45
CA ALA A 141 -3.62 -1.43 -0.76
C ALA A 141 -3.29 -2.90 -0.50
N HIS A 142 -2.64 -3.22 0.62
CA HIS A 142 -2.31 -4.58 1.02
C HIS A 142 -3.54 -5.47 1.18
N GLU A 143 -4.61 -4.95 1.80
CA GLU A 143 -5.87 -5.69 1.93
C GLU A 143 -6.53 -5.95 0.57
N LEU A 144 -6.52 -4.97 -0.33
CA LEU A 144 -7.05 -5.13 -1.69
C LEU A 144 -6.23 -6.14 -2.51
N ASP A 145 -4.90 -6.10 -2.40
CA ASP A 145 -4.01 -7.06 -3.06
C ASP A 145 -4.25 -8.49 -2.56
N ALA A 146 -4.38 -8.67 -1.24
CA ALA A 146 -4.70 -9.95 -0.61
C ALA A 146 -6.08 -10.51 -1.03
N LEU A 147 -7.03 -9.64 -1.36
CA LEU A 147 -8.36 -10.00 -1.86
C LEU A 147 -8.39 -10.28 -3.38
N GLY A 148 -7.26 -10.15 -4.07
CA GLY A 148 -7.12 -10.53 -5.47
C GLY A 148 -7.48 -9.43 -6.48
N VAL A 149 -7.29 -8.16 -6.10
CA VAL A 149 -7.42 -7.00 -7.00
C VAL A 149 -6.09 -6.23 -7.11
N PRO A 150 -5.06 -6.87 -7.70
CA PRO A 150 -3.69 -6.36 -7.69
C PRO A 150 -3.49 -5.06 -8.47
N ILE A 151 -4.26 -4.79 -9.53
CA ILE A 151 -4.13 -3.54 -10.31
C ILE A 151 -4.68 -2.37 -9.49
N VAL A 152 -5.85 -2.51 -8.90
CA VAL A 152 -6.43 -1.50 -7.99
C VAL A 152 -5.48 -1.23 -6.83
N ALA A 153 -4.98 -2.28 -6.18
CA ALA A 153 -4.01 -2.17 -5.09
C ALA A 153 -2.73 -1.45 -5.52
N ARG A 154 -2.16 -1.81 -6.69
CA ARG A 154 -0.95 -1.17 -7.20
C ARG A 154 -1.18 0.31 -7.52
N ILE A 155 -2.32 0.69 -8.10
CA ILE A 155 -2.62 2.09 -8.36
C ILE A 155 -2.69 2.89 -7.06
N VAL A 156 -3.29 2.33 -6.00
CA VAL A 156 -3.33 2.99 -4.67
C VAL A 156 -1.91 3.20 -4.12
N SER A 157 -1.02 2.23 -4.23
CA SER A 157 0.39 2.39 -3.85
C SER A 157 1.11 3.45 -4.69
N GLU A 158 0.89 3.49 -6.00
CA GLU A 158 1.53 4.47 -6.87
C GLU A 158 1.03 5.91 -6.63
N ILE A 159 -0.20 6.08 -6.16
CA ILE A 159 -0.70 7.39 -5.72
C ILE A 159 0.10 7.89 -4.51
N ALA A 160 0.42 7.01 -3.57
CA ALA A 160 1.26 7.36 -2.42
C ALA A 160 2.69 7.69 -2.85
N ASN A 161 3.28 6.86 -3.73
CA ASN A 161 4.63 7.07 -4.27
C ASN A 161 4.76 8.43 -4.95
N GLU A 162 3.80 8.80 -5.81
CA GLU A 162 3.77 10.12 -6.48
C GLU A 162 3.77 11.28 -5.47
N ARG A 163 3.06 11.14 -4.34
CA ARG A 163 2.91 12.18 -3.33
C ARG A 163 4.07 12.27 -2.36
N THR A 164 4.74 11.17 -2.09
CA THR A 164 5.70 11.05 -0.97
C THR A 164 7.12 10.66 -1.40
N GLY A 165 7.29 10.14 -2.61
CA GLY A 165 8.55 9.53 -3.04
C GLY A 165 8.87 8.22 -2.32
N ILE A 166 7.87 7.56 -1.72
CA ILE A 166 7.99 6.28 -1.00
C ILE A 166 7.26 5.20 -1.81
N ASP A 167 8.00 4.23 -2.35
CA ASP A 167 7.47 3.10 -3.13
C ASP A 167 7.35 1.87 -2.24
N ILE A 168 6.13 1.52 -1.84
CA ILE A 168 5.83 0.28 -1.12
C ILE A 168 4.92 -0.59 -1.98
N HIS A 169 5.41 -1.76 -2.39
CA HIS A 169 4.57 -2.70 -3.14
C HIS A 169 3.43 -3.21 -2.25
N PRO A 170 2.17 -3.27 -2.73
CA PRO A 170 1.03 -3.71 -1.91
C PRO A 170 1.17 -5.14 -1.39
N GLY A 171 1.91 -6.00 -2.07
CA GLY A 171 2.21 -7.36 -1.64
C GLY A 171 3.18 -7.48 -0.46
N ALA A 172 3.89 -6.42 -0.07
CA ALA A 172 4.78 -6.43 1.09
C ALA A 172 3.99 -6.65 2.39
N THR A 173 4.51 -7.49 3.28
CA THR A 173 3.92 -7.70 4.61
C THR A 173 4.64 -6.83 5.61
N ILE A 174 3.91 -5.97 6.32
CA ILE A 174 4.49 -5.01 7.27
C ILE A 174 3.77 -5.12 8.62
N GLY A 175 4.52 -5.41 9.67
CA GLY A 175 4.05 -5.50 11.05
C GLY A 175 3.60 -4.16 11.66
N PRO A 176 3.11 -4.16 12.91
CA PRO A 176 2.66 -2.96 13.60
C PRO A 176 3.82 -2.08 14.07
N GLY A 177 3.55 -0.78 14.22
CA GLY A 177 4.53 0.17 14.72
C GLY A 177 5.65 0.48 13.71
N PHE A 178 5.35 0.39 12.43
CA PHE A 178 6.31 0.68 11.37
C PHE A 178 6.53 2.18 11.23
N PHE A 179 7.79 2.59 11.16
CA PHE A 179 8.18 3.99 11.07
C PHE A 179 9.10 4.24 9.88
N ILE A 180 8.66 5.09 8.95
CA ILE A 180 9.51 5.65 7.90
C ILE A 180 9.79 7.11 8.23
N ASP A 181 11.05 7.43 8.50
CA ASP A 181 11.54 8.77 8.80
C ASP A 181 12.02 9.43 7.51
N HIS A 182 11.57 10.67 7.24
CA HIS A 182 11.76 11.41 5.98
C HIS A 182 11.16 10.67 4.78
N GLY A 183 11.71 9.55 4.39
CA GLY A 183 11.13 8.54 3.52
C GLY A 183 11.42 8.70 2.03
N THR A 184 11.84 9.86 1.55
CA THR A 184 12.15 10.05 0.11
C THR A 184 13.06 8.95 -0.42
N GLY A 185 12.65 8.30 -1.52
CA GLY A 185 13.43 7.26 -2.17
C GLY A 185 13.46 5.90 -1.44
N VAL A 186 12.60 5.68 -0.46
CA VAL A 186 12.40 4.34 0.12
C VAL A 186 11.72 3.44 -0.91
N VAL A 187 12.25 2.22 -1.08
CA VAL A 187 11.68 1.19 -1.95
C VAL A 187 11.51 -0.11 -1.17
N ILE A 188 10.29 -0.64 -1.11
CA ILE A 188 9.97 -1.90 -0.45
C ILE A 188 9.30 -2.83 -1.47
N GLY A 189 9.99 -3.92 -1.84
CA GLY A 189 9.55 -4.83 -2.88
C GLY A 189 8.45 -5.80 -2.45
N GLU A 190 7.81 -6.43 -3.42
CA GLU A 190 6.59 -7.24 -3.33
C GLU A 190 6.58 -8.30 -2.23
N THR A 191 7.67 -9.04 -2.06
CA THR A 191 7.74 -10.17 -1.12
C THR A 191 8.58 -9.86 0.12
N ALA A 192 8.82 -8.56 0.40
CA ALA A 192 9.44 -8.14 1.64
C ALA A 192 8.54 -8.49 2.83
N VAL A 193 9.16 -8.96 3.91
CA VAL A 193 8.50 -9.24 5.19
C VAL A 193 9.16 -8.38 6.24
N ILE A 194 8.41 -7.50 6.85
CA ILE A 194 8.88 -6.55 7.86
C ILE A 194 8.12 -6.83 9.16
N GLY A 195 8.85 -7.06 10.23
CA GLY A 195 8.33 -7.31 11.56
C GLY A 195 7.75 -6.08 12.25
N ALA A 196 7.55 -6.17 13.54
CA ALA A 196 7.02 -5.09 14.38
C ALA A 196 8.10 -4.07 14.74
N ARG A 197 7.72 -2.79 14.88
CA ARG A 197 8.58 -1.70 15.41
C ARG A 197 9.87 -1.48 14.61
N VAL A 198 9.83 -1.76 13.29
CA VAL A 198 10.95 -1.51 12.37
C VAL A 198 10.97 -0.03 11.99
N ARG A 199 12.17 0.55 11.94
CA ARG A 199 12.40 1.94 11.52
C ARG A 199 13.29 2.00 10.28
N LEU A 200 12.82 2.70 9.25
CA LEU A 200 13.58 2.99 8.03
C LEU A 200 13.77 4.50 7.86
N TYR A 201 14.92 4.88 7.31
CA TYR A 201 15.22 6.25 6.89
C TYR A 201 15.12 6.40 5.36
N GLN A 202 15.27 7.62 4.87
CA GLN A 202 15.24 7.93 3.45
C GLN A 202 16.23 7.09 2.63
N HIS A 203 15.88 6.83 1.36
CA HIS A 203 16.70 6.08 0.40
C HIS A 203 17.05 4.65 0.83
N VAL A 204 16.31 4.03 1.75
CA VAL A 204 16.46 2.61 2.06
C VAL A 204 15.76 1.79 0.99
N THR A 205 16.46 0.78 0.46
CA THR A 205 15.92 -0.17 -0.53
C THR A 205 15.89 -1.58 0.04
N LEU A 206 14.71 -2.20 0.07
CA LEU A 206 14.49 -3.62 0.34
C LEU A 206 14.09 -4.29 -0.98
N GLY A 207 15.07 -4.69 -1.79
CA GLY A 207 14.89 -5.07 -3.18
C GLY A 207 15.20 -6.54 -3.48
N ALA A 208 14.96 -6.96 -4.72
CA ALA A 208 15.41 -8.24 -5.26
C ALA A 208 16.82 -8.12 -5.80
N ARG A 209 17.62 -9.23 -5.69
CA ARG A 209 19.01 -9.23 -6.15
C ARG A 209 19.14 -9.23 -7.67
N THR A 210 18.30 -9.97 -8.36
CA THR A 210 18.39 -10.15 -9.81
C THR A 210 17.03 -9.88 -10.46
N PRO A 211 16.95 -9.00 -11.46
CA PRO A 211 15.81 -8.96 -12.35
C PRO A 211 15.68 -10.30 -13.07
N LEU A 212 14.45 -10.79 -13.25
CA LEU A 212 14.19 -11.98 -14.07
C LEU A 212 14.41 -11.61 -15.53
N ALA A 213 15.60 -11.88 -16.08
CA ALA A 213 15.97 -11.50 -17.43
C ALA A 213 15.16 -12.25 -18.51
N ASP A 214 14.70 -13.48 -18.25
CA ASP A 214 14.13 -14.39 -19.24
C ASP A 214 12.68 -14.83 -18.94
N ALA A 215 11.94 -14.06 -18.17
CA ALA A 215 10.54 -14.41 -17.88
C ALA A 215 9.66 -14.18 -19.11
N ALA A 216 8.95 -15.21 -19.53
CA ALA A 216 7.94 -15.11 -20.58
C ALA A 216 6.88 -14.04 -20.24
N PRO A 217 6.30 -13.34 -21.24
CA PRO A 217 5.16 -12.43 -21.01
C PRO A 217 3.98 -13.21 -20.42
N GLY A 218 3.38 -12.68 -19.36
CA GLY A 218 2.20 -13.28 -18.74
C GLY A 218 2.15 -13.07 -17.22
N PRO A 219 1.10 -13.57 -16.56
CA PRO A 219 1.02 -13.60 -15.11
C PRO A 219 2.24 -14.34 -14.54
N ARG A 220 2.88 -13.76 -13.55
CA ARG A 220 4.07 -14.35 -12.92
C ARG A 220 3.70 -14.89 -11.55
N ASP A 221 4.19 -16.10 -11.26
CA ASP A 221 4.08 -16.64 -9.92
C ASP A 221 4.86 -15.77 -8.93
N ARG A 222 4.22 -15.47 -7.79
CA ARG A 222 4.88 -14.77 -6.69
C ARG A 222 5.87 -15.71 -6.03
N PHE A 223 7.17 -15.43 -6.17
CA PHE A 223 8.21 -16.14 -5.42
C PHE A 223 8.96 -15.18 -4.51
N ALA A 224 9.37 -15.71 -3.36
CA ALA A 224 10.05 -14.93 -2.32
C ALA A 224 11.45 -14.52 -2.79
N ARG A 225 11.69 -13.21 -2.97
CA ARG A 225 12.94 -12.65 -3.50
C ARG A 225 13.40 -11.37 -2.81
N HIS A 226 12.62 -10.85 -1.85
CA HIS A 226 12.94 -9.63 -1.12
C HIS A 226 13.31 -9.93 0.33
N PRO A 227 13.97 -9.01 1.05
CA PRO A 227 14.44 -9.24 2.41
C PRO A 227 13.34 -9.58 3.42
N ILE A 228 13.76 -10.27 4.48
CA ILE A 228 13.02 -10.41 5.74
C ILE A 228 13.70 -9.50 6.76
N VAL A 229 12.96 -8.61 7.37
CA VAL A 229 13.41 -7.72 8.43
C VAL A 229 12.63 -8.08 9.68
N GLU A 230 13.30 -8.59 10.70
CA GLU A 230 12.64 -9.00 11.94
C GLU A 230 12.29 -7.79 12.84
N ASP A 231 11.73 -8.05 14.02
CA ASP A 231 11.25 -7.02 14.95
C ASP A 231 12.39 -6.08 15.43
N ASP A 232 12.02 -4.83 15.76
CA ASP A 232 12.89 -3.84 16.40
C ASP A 232 14.15 -3.46 15.61
N VAL A 233 14.17 -3.72 14.28
CA VAL A 233 15.30 -3.38 13.41
C VAL A 233 15.27 -1.90 13.04
N VAL A 234 16.46 -1.28 12.97
CA VAL A 234 16.67 0.09 12.47
C VAL A 234 17.58 0.06 11.26
N ILE A 235 17.14 0.64 10.13
CA ILE A 235 17.93 0.73 8.91
C ILE A 235 18.12 2.20 8.54
N TYR A 236 19.37 2.69 8.65
CA TYR A 236 19.73 4.07 8.37
C TYR A 236 19.79 4.39 6.88
N ALA A 237 19.79 5.68 6.59
CA ALA A 237 19.64 6.28 5.27
C ALA A 237 20.60 5.71 4.22
N GLY A 238 20.10 5.56 2.97
CA GLY A 238 20.88 5.15 1.82
C GLY A 238 21.28 3.68 1.77
N SER A 239 20.82 2.86 2.74
CA SER A 239 21.17 1.43 2.77
C SER A 239 20.35 0.66 1.76
N THR A 240 21.02 -0.27 1.04
CA THR A 240 20.42 -1.14 0.03
C THR A 240 20.59 -2.60 0.45
N ILE A 241 19.49 -3.31 0.63
CA ILE A 241 19.45 -4.72 1.02
C ILE A 241 18.73 -5.48 -0.08
N LEU A 242 19.43 -6.40 -0.74
CA LEU A 242 18.91 -7.13 -1.90
C LEU A 242 18.93 -8.63 -1.68
N GLY A 243 17.89 -9.28 -2.16
CA GLY A 243 17.74 -10.73 -2.09
C GLY A 243 16.93 -11.20 -0.88
N ARG A 244 16.77 -12.51 -0.72
CA ARG A 244 16.03 -13.11 0.38
C ARG A 244 16.90 -13.25 1.63
N VAL A 245 17.42 -12.11 2.09
CA VAL A 245 18.28 -11.99 3.27
C VAL A 245 17.41 -11.74 4.50
N THR A 246 17.78 -12.31 5.65
CA THR A 246 17.12 -12.04 6.94
C THR A 246 17.98 -11.09 7.77
N ILE A 247 17.40 -9.95 8.14
CA ILE A 247 17.97 -9.01 9.13
C ILE A 247 17.36 -9.38 10.49
N GLY A 248 18.20 -9.90 11.38
CA GLY A 248 17.77 -10.40 12.68
C GLY A 248 17.24 -9.32 13.62
N ALA A 249 16.38 -9.72 14.56
CA ALA A 249 15.70 -8.83 15.48
C ALA A 249 16.68 -7.93 16.27
N GLY A 250 16.30 -6.66 16.41
CA GLY A 250 17.10 -5.65 17.11
C GLY A 250 18.36 -5.20 16.37
N ALA A 251 18.59 -5.68 15.14
CA ALA A 251 19.76 -5.26 14.36
C ALA A 251 19.68 -3.77 13.97
N VAL A 252 20.86 -3.15 13.91
CA VAL A 252 21.03 -1.77 13.45
C VAL A 252 21.94 -1.77 12.22
N ILE A 253 21.38 -1.39 11.06
CA ILE A 253 22.13 -1.25 9.81
C ILE A 253 22.54 0.21 9.65
N GLY A 254 23.85 0.47 9.56
CA GLY A 254 24.40 1.82 9.36
C GLY A 254 24.02 2.43 8.01
N GLY A 255 24.20 3.74 7.89
CA GLY A 255 23.89 4.42 6.62
C GLY A 255 24.79 3.99 5.45
N ASN A 256 24.21 4.00 4.23
CA ASN A 256 24.91 3.66 2.97
C ASN A 256 25.50 2.23 2.93
N VAL A 257 24.95 1.31 3.72
CA VAL A 257 25.35 -0.10 3.67
C VAL A 257 24.74 -0.76 2.43
N TRP A 258 25.57 -1.48 1.67
CA TRP A 258 25.14 -2.34 0.57
C TRP A 258 25.25 -3.80 1.02
N LEU A 259 24.11 -4.47 1.20
CA LEU A 259 24.03 -5.83 1.71
C LEU A 259 23.45 -6.78 0.65
N LEU A 260 24.19 -7.82 0.34
CA LEU A 260 23.83 -8.92 -0.54
C LEU A 260 24.11 -10.22 0.22
N GLU A 261 23.12 -10.99 0.66
CA GLU A 261 23.32 -12.29 1.35
C GLU A 261 24.31 -12.25 2.51
#